data_ea70f1f0fba75733cae44808ae1bc132
#
_entry.id   ea70f1f0fba75733cae44808ae1bc132
#
_cell.length_a   1.000
_cell.length_b   1.000
_cell.length_c   1.000
_cell.angle_alpha   90.00
_cell.angle_beta   90.00
_cell.angle_gamma   90.00
#
_symmetry.space_group_name_H-M   'P 1'
#
loop_
_entity.id
_entity.type
_entity.pdbx_description
1 polymer ?
#
loop_
_entity_poly.entity_id
_entity_poly.type
_entity_poly.pdbx_seq_one_letter_code
_entity_poly.pdbx_strand_id
1 'polypeptide(L)'
;MARLSKSPIVEILKESQPVEVGRRLRAVRMSRGLSIRALAEQSNLNVNTLSLIENGRTSPSVSTLQVIAQTLQVPITTFFEEDSTSQSVIHRRAGESSHVKFSHGTIENLGSNVPRFGAEPLIITLDPLAGSGKVPIVHTGSEFVYCLEGNITYQVDEKSYLLKPGDSLIFEAHLPHFWHNKDNSPSRMLLVLCPLDGRDQPAERHFGR
;
A
#
# COMPACT_ATOMS: atom_id res chain seq x y z
N MET A 1 -18.36 -26.72 5.58
CA MET A 1 -17.30 -25.72 5.77
C MET A 1 -17.31 -24.77 4.57
N ALA A 2 -17.92 -23.60 4.72
CA ALA A 2 -17.99 -22.59 3.67
C ALA A 2 -16.62 -21.92 3.51
N ARG A 3 -16.05 -21.95 2.30
CA ARG A 3 -14.87 -21.14 1.95
C ARG A 3 -15.29 -19.67 2.06
N LEU A 4 -14.69 -18.92 2.99
CA LEU A 4 -14.75 -17.47 3.02
C LEU A 4 -14.23 -16.96 1.67
N SER A 5 -15.13 -16.46 0.84
CA SER A 5 -14.79 -15.75 -0.41
C SER A 5 -14.03 -14.49 -0.01
N LYS A 6 -12.79 -14.38 -0.45
CA LYS A 6 -11.98 -13.17 -0.27
C LYS A 6 -12.71 -12.01 -0.95
N SER A 7 -12.85 -10.89 -0.25
CA SER A 7 -13.44 -9.68 -0.80
C SER A 7 -12.70 -9.25 -2.09
N PRO A 8 -13.41 -8.88 -3.17
CA PRO A 8 -12.76 -8.39 -4.40
C PRO A 8 -11.86 -7.16 -4.17
N ILE A 9 -12.11 -6.39 -3.12
CA ILE A 9 -11.27 -5.26 -2.68
C ILE A 9 -9.88 -5.76 -2.24
N VAL A 10 -9.81 -6.91 -1.55
CA VAL A 10 -8.56 -7.53 -1.11
C VAL A 10 -7.70 -7.97 -2.29
N GLU A 11 -8.30 -8.36 -3.41
CA GLU A 11 -7.58 -8.85 -4.59
C GLU A 11 -6.96 -7.68 -5.39
N ILE A 12 -7.61 -6.52 -5.43
CA ILE A 12 -7.08 -5.30 -6.06
C ILE A 12 -6.01 -4.62 -5.18
N LEU A 13 -6.10 -4.80 -3.86
CA LEU A 13 -5.12 -4.29 -2.90
C LEU A 13 -3.97 -5.29 -2.65
N LYS A 14 -4.05 -6.51 -3.17
CA LYS A 14 -3.12 -7.63 -2.89
C LYS A 14 -2.33 -8.14 -4.10
N GLU A 15 -2.01 -7.34 -5.09
CA GLU A 15 -0.94 -7.73 -6.01
C GLU A 15 0.49 -7.42 -5.47
N SER A 16 0.71 -7.54 -4.17
CA SER A 16 2.07 -7.65 -3.65
C SER A 16 2.56 -9.09 -3.92
N GLN A 17 3.37 -9.25 -4.96
CA GLN A 17 4.08 -10.51 -5.19
C GLN A 17 4.98 -10.82 -3.98
N PRO A 18 5.11 -12.08 -3.58
CA PRO A 18 6.02 -12.45 -2.50
C PRO A 18 7.42 -11.90 -2.80
N VAL A 19 7.98 -11.17 -1.85
CA VAL A 19 9.33 -10.58 -1.99
C VAL A 19 10.32 -11.69 -2.25
N GLU A 20 10.83 -11.76 -3.47
CA GLU A 20 11.86 -12.74 -3.85
C GLU A 20 13.24 -12.22 -3.40
N VAL A 21 13.54 -12.39 -2.12
CA VAL A 21 14.80 -12.00 -1.49
C VAL A 21 16.03 -12.39 -2.32
N GLY A 22 16.03 -13.58 -2.91
CA GLY A 22 17.13 -14.07 -3.73
C GLY A 22 17.35 -13.24 -5.00
N ARG A 23 16.27 -12.90 -5.71
CA ARG A 23 16.32 -12.07 -6.91
C ARG A 23 16.83 -10.66 -6.57
N ARG A 24 16.36 -10.10 -5.46
CA ARG A 24 16.79 -8.79 -4.99
C ARG A 24 18.26 -8.76 -4.60
N LEU A 25 18.71 -9.78 -3.85
CA LEU A 25 20.11 -9.95 -3.51
C LEU A 25 21.00 -9.97 -4.77
N ARG A 26 20.62 -10.75 -5.79
CA ARG A 26 21.32 -10.80 -7.07
C ARG A 26 21.38 -9.43 -7.75
N ALA A 27 20.28 -8.69 -7.78
CA ALA A 27 20.23 -7.36 -8.38
C ALA A 27 21.18 -6.38 -7.67
N VAL A 28 21.16 -6.36 -6.33
CA VAL A 28 22.05 -5.51 -5.52
C VAL A 28 23.53 -5.90 -5.74
N ARG A 29 23.85 -7.20 -5.74
CA ARG A 29 25.22 -7.66 -6.02
C ARG A 29 25.70 -7.20 -7.40
N MET A 30 24.86 -7.37 -8.43
CA MET A 30 25.20 -6.97 -9.79
C MET A 30 25.38 -5.45 -9.93
N SER A 31 24.55 -4.65 -9.27
CA SER A 31 24.69 -3.19 -9.27
C SER A 31 25.98 -2.71 -8.61
N ARG A 32 26.58 -3.52 -7.73
CA ARG A 32 27.89 -3.30 -7.12
C ARG A 32 29.05 -3.87 -7.97
N GLY A 33 28.77 -4.43 -9.15
CA GLY A 33 29.78 -5.00 -10.04
C GLY A 33 30.41 -6.29 -9.50
N LEU A 34 29.84 -6.94 -8.48
CA LEU A 34 30.40 -8.11 -7.84
C LEU A 34 29.97 -9.41 -8.56
N SER A 35 30.93 -10.32 -8.81
CA SER A 35 30.61 -11.69 -9.15
C SER A 35 30.08 -12.43 -7.92
N ILE A 36 29.35 -13.54 -8.11
CA ILE A 36 28.88 -14.36 -6.99
C ILE A 36 30.05 -14.95 -6.19
N ARG A 37 31.16 -15.25 -6.85
CA ARG A 37 32.39 -15.73 -6.19
C ARG A 37 33.04 -14.64 -5.36
N ALA A 38 33.09 -13.41 -5.85
CA ALA A 38 33.62 -12.27 -5.10
C ALA A 38 32.77 -11.97 -3.86
N LEU A 39 31.45 -12.03 -3.98
CA LEU A 39 30.58 -11.88 -2.82
C LEU A 39 30.79 -13.02 -1.80
N ALA A 40 30.93 -14.27 -2.26
CA ALA A 40 31.20 -15.41 -1.40
C ALA A 40 32.48 -15.24 -0.59
N GLU A 41 33.57 -14.83 -1.29
CA GLU A 41 34.88 -14.57 -0.65
C GLU A 41 34.79 -13.44 0.38
N GLN A 42 34.20 -12.29 0.00
CA GLN A 42 34.11 -11.13 0.88
C GLN A 42 33.18 -11.36 2.10
N SER A 43 32.12 -12.16 1.94
CA SER A 43 31.16 -12.47 3.00
C SER A 43 31.54 -13.73 3.81
N ASN A 44 32.60 -14.43 3.43
CA ASN A 44 32.98 -15.74 3.98
C ASN A 44 31.81 -16.77 3.93
N LEU A 45 30.97 -16.69 2.91
CA LEU A 45 29.88 -17.62 2.66
C LEU A 45 30.21 -18.56 1.52
N ASN A 46 29.58 -19.75 1.54
CA ASN A 46 29.77 -20.72 0.45
C ASN A 46 29.07 -20.23 -0.83
N VAL A 47 29.81 -20.28 -1.97
CA VAL A 47 29.30 -19.84 -3.28
C VAL A 47 28.05 -20.61 -3.71
N ASN A 48 27.96 -21.91 -3.38
CA ASN A 48 26.76 -22.72 -3.70
C ASN A 48 25.56 -22.28 -2.88
N THR A 49 25.75 -21.91 -1.60
CA THR A 49 24.70 -21.36 -0.76
C THR A 49 24.16 -20.05 -1.33
N LEU A 50 25.03 -19.12 -1.69
CA LEU A 50 24.62 -17.87 -2.34
C LEU A 50 23.87 -18.12 -3.66
N SER A 51 24.34 -19.07 -4.46
CA SER A 51 23.66 -19.44 -5.71
C SER A 51 22.26 -20.01 -5.46
N LEU A 52 22.09 -20.85 -4.44
CA LEU A 52 20.77 -21.39 -4.07
C LEU A 52 19.83 -20.28 -3.59
N ILE A 53 20.34 -19.34 -2.83
CA ILE A 53 19.56 -18.18 -2.36
C ILE A 53 19.15 -17.30 -3.54
N GLU A 54 20.09 -16.90 -4.41
CA GLU A 54 19.80 -16.03 -5.56
C GLU A 54 18.81 -16.63 -6.56
N ASN A 55 18.76 -17.98 -6.64
CA ASN A 55 17.83 -18.70 -7.50
C ASN A 55 16.52 -19.10 -6.78
N GLY A 56 16.28 -18.61 -5.56
CA GLY A 56 15.06 -18.89 -4.80
C GLY A 56 14.89 -20.36 -4.36
N ARG A 57 15.98 -21.16 -4.41
CA ARG A 57 15.95 -22.59 -4.04
C ARG A 57 16.10 -22.82 -2.54
N THR A 58 16.53 -21.81 -1.80
CA THR A 58 16.60 -21.85 -0.33
C THR A 58 16.36 -20.45 0.22
N SER A 59 15.75 -20.36 1.40
CA SER A 59 15.54 -19.12 2.12
C SER A 59 16.76 -18.89 3.05
N PRO A 60 17.42 -17.72 2.98
CA PRO A 60 18.50 -17.39 3.88
C PRO A 60 17.99 -17.14 5.30
N SER A 61 18.83 -17.43 6.30
CA SER A 61 18.58 -16.97 7.69
C SER A 61 18.77 -15.45 7.78
N VAL A 62 18.18 -14.83 8.82
CA VAL A 62 18.40 -13.40 9.10
C VAL A 62 19.88 -13.08 9.31
N SER A 63 20.63 -13.95 9.99
CA SER A 63 22.06 -13.79 10.19
C SER A 63 22.84 -13.84 8.86
N THR A 64 22.47 -14.73 7.95
CA THR A 64 23.06 -14.79 6.60
C THR A 64 22.79 -13.50 5.83
N LEU A 65 21.56 -12.98 5.89
CA LEU A 65 21.20 -11.71 5.26
C LEU A 65 21.96 -10.52 5.86
N GLN A 66 22.18 -10.49 7.16
CA GLN A 66 22.98 -9.46 7.81
C GLN A 66 24.42 -9.43 7.31
N VAL A 67 25.07 -10.60 7.22
CA VAL A 67 26.44 -10.71 6.67
C VAL A 67 26.49 -10.21 5.23
N ILE A 68 25.53 -10.61 4.39
CA ILE A 68 25.47 -10.17 3.00
C ILE A 68 25.21 -8.65 2.91
N ALA A 69 24.30 -8.11 3.71
CA ALA A 69 23.99 -6.68 3.76
C ALA A 69 25.21 -5.84 4.12
N GLN A 70 25.96 -6.26 5.15
CA GLN A 70 27.21 -5.62 5.56
C GLN A 70 28.27 -5.66 4.45
N THR A 71 28.44 -6.82 3.81
CA THR A 71 29.40 -6.99 2.72
C THR A 71 29.05 -6.09 1.51
N LEU A 72 27.76 -5.98 1.18
CA LEU A 72 27.27 -5.14 0.10
C LEU A 72 27.10 -3.66 0.49
N GLN A 73 27.32 -3.32 1.76
CA GLN A 73 27.13 -1.97 2.32
C GLN A 73 25.73 -1.39 2.05
N VAL A 74 24.70 -2.19 2.32
CA VAL A 74 23.30 -1.81 2.20
C VAL A 74 22.54 -2.16 3.49
N PRO A 75 21.44 -1.46 3.82
CA PRO A 75 20.54 -1.90 4.87
C PRO A 75 19.96 -3.29 4.55
N ILE A 76 19.76 -4.13 5.57
CA ILE A 76 19.12 -5.45 5.37
C ILE A 76 17.72 -5.34 4.74
N THR A 77 17.02 -4.24 4.99
CA THR A 77 15.71 -3.93 4.43
C THR A 77 15.71 -3.91 2.90
N THR A 78 16.85 -3.58 2.29
CA THR A 78 17.02 -3.55 0.81
C THR A 78 16.67 -4.88 0.16
N PHE A 79 16.85 -6.02 0.84
CA PHE A 79 16.50 -7.34 0.28
C PHE A 79 15.01 -7.67 0.36
N PHE A 80 14.24 -6.88 1.11
CA PHE A 80 12.79 -7.04 1.29
C PHE A 80 11.99 -5.97 0.54
N GLU A 81 12.69 -4.99 -0.05
CA GLU A 81 12.07 -4.04 -0.95
C GLU A 81 11.63 -4.79 -2.20
N GLU A 82 10.38 -4.59 -2.63
CA GLU A 82 9.90 -5.17 -3.87
C GLU A 82 10.76 -4.67 -5.04
N ASP A 83 11.05 -5.56 -6.01
CA ASP A 83 11.65 -5.14 -7.28
C ASP A 83 10.66 -4.18 -7.94
N SER A 84 10.83 -2.94 -7.60
CA SER A 84 10.29 -1.90 -8.44
C SER A 84 11.12 -1.90 -9.75
N THR A 85 10.76 -2.76 -10.71
CA THR A 85 10.75 -2.36 -12.12
C THR A 85 9.73 -1.23 -12.17
N SER A 86 10.05 -0.24 -11.41
CA SER A 86 9.15 0.75 -10.89
C SER A 86 9.04 1.79 -11.94
N GLN A 87 7.91 1.87 -12.49
CA GLN A 87 7.47 3.12 -13.09
C GLN A 87 7.67 4.20 -12.02
N SER A 88 8.73 5.00 -12.19
CA SER A 88 8.96 6.18 -11.35
C SER A 88 7.86 7.22 -11.55
N VAL A 89 7.00 7.00 -12.54
CA VAL A 89 5.88 7.84 -12.94
C VAL A 89 4.71 6.93 -13.28
N ILE A 90 3.57 7.20 -12.70
CA ILE A 90 2.28 6.60 -13.06
C ILE A 90 1.47 7.67 -13.78
N HIS A 91 1.15 7.43 -15.05
CA HIS A 91 0.24 8.26 -15.83
C HIS A 91 -0.98 7.42 -16.20
N ARG A 92 -2.15 7.87 -15.81
CA ARG A 92 -3.44 7.28 -16.17
C ARG A 92 -4.29 8.30 -16.89
N ARG A 93 -4.89 7.89 -17.99
CA ARG A 93 -5.89 8.70 -18.67
C ARG A 93 -7.26 8.53 -18.00
N ALA A 94 -8.12 9.51 -18.16
CA ALA A 94 -9.48 9.39 -17.67
C ALA A 94 -10.16 8.12 -18.24
N GLY A 95 -10.79 7.34 -17.35
CA GLY A 95 -11.45 6.09 -17.72
C GLY A 95 -10.55 4.84 -17.78
N GLU A 96 -9.23 4.95 -17.56
CA GLU A 96 -8.31 3.80 -17.53
C GLU A 96 -8.15 3.19 -16.13
N SER A 97 -8.68 3.85 -15.11
CA SER A 97 -8.58 3.37 -13.73
C SER A 97 -9.55 2.21 -13.48
N SER A 98 -9.11 1.26 -12.67
CA SER A 98 -9.99 0.16 -12.23
C SER A 98 -11.01 0.67 -11.21
N HIS A 99 -12.27 0.34 -11.42
CA HIS A 99 -13.36 0.64 -10.50
C HIS A 99 -13.76 -0.61 -9.72
N VAL A 100 -13.84 -0.48 -8.41
CA VAL A 100 -14.29 -1.54 -7.50
C VAL A 100 -15.54 -1.09 -6.77
N LYS A 101 -16.55 -1.93 -6.74
CA LYS A 101 -17.73 -1.73 -5.89
C LYS A 101 -17.47 -2.23 -4.49
N PHE A 102 -17.89 -1.46 -3.50
CA PHE A 102 -18.00 -1.88 -2.11
C PHE A 102 -19.45 -1.64 -1.62
N SER A 103 -19.76 -2.00 -0.39
CA SER A 103 -21.14 -1.98 0.15
C SER A 103 -21.81 -0.59 0.15
N HIS A 104 -21.02 0.49 0.03
CA HIS A 104 -21.49 1.87 0.20
C HIS A 104 -21.10 2.78 -0.99
N GLY A 105 -20.70 2.20 -2.14
CA GLY A 105 -20.35 2.99 -3.32
C GLY A 105 -19.30 2.34 -4.22
N THR A 106 -18.44 3.17 -4.82
CA THR A 106 -17.35 2.73 -5.70
C THR A 106 -16.03 3.40 -5.36
N ILE A 107 -14.95 2.67 -5.60
CA ILE A 107 -13.57 3.11 -5.45
C ILE A 107 -12.90 3.08 -6.82
N GLU A 108 -12.24 4.15 -7.18
CA GLU A 108 -11.35 4.23 -8.32
C GLU A 108 -9.92 4.47 -7.82
N ASN A 109 -9.01 3.51 -8.07
CA ASN A 109 -7.63 3.62 -7.63
C ASN A 109 -6.80 4.34 -8.69
N LEU A 110 -6.26 5.52 -8.34
CA LEU A 110 -5.46 6.35 -9.23
C LEU A 110 -3.98 5.99 -9.21
N GLY A 111 -3.51 5.37 -8.12
CA GLY A 111 -2.09 5.13 -7.85
C GLY A 111 -1.62 3.70 -8.12
N SER A 112 -2.53 2.72 -8.31
CA SER A 112 -2.24 1.28 -8.45
C SER A 112 -1.14 0.76 -7.54
N ASN A 113 -1.50 0.30 -6.36
CA ASN A 113 -0.71 -0.61 -5.52
C ASN A 113 0.80 -0.31 -5.43
N VAL A 114 1.17 0.98 -5.43
CA VAL A 114 2.58 1.35 -5.36
C VAL A 114 2.90 1.88 -3.96
N PRO A 115 3.27 1.01 -3.00
CA PRO A 115 3.67 1.40 -1.64
C PRO A 115 4.82 2.42 -1.65
N ARG A 116 5.55 2.47 -2.75
CA ARG A 116 6.73 3.30 -2.96
C ARG A 116 6.48 4.80 -2.88
N PHE A 117 5.31 5.28 -3.27
CA PHE A 117 5.04 6.72 -3.21
C PHE A 117 4.62 7.19 -1.82
N GLY A 118 4.44 6.26 -0.87
CA GLY A 118 3.98 6.62 0.49
C GLY A 118 2.59 7.23 0.52
N ALA A 119 1.86 7.19 -0.58
CA ALA A 119 0.51 7.74 -0.72
C ALA A 119 -0.33 6.89 -1.67
N GLU A 120 -1.58 6.66 -1.30
CA GLU A 120 -2.58 5.93 -2.09
C GLU A 120 -3.73 6.89 -2.45
N PRO A 121 -3.72 7.48 -3.66
CA PRO A 121 -4.79 8.36 -4.12
C PRO A 121 -5.96 7.54 -4.68
N LEU A 122 -7.15 7.81 -4.16
CA LEU A 122 -8.41 7.14 -4.49
C LEU A 122 -9.49 8.17 -4.82
N ILE A 123 -10.30 7.92 -5.84
CA ILE A 123 -11.60 8.58 -5.99
C ILE A 123 -12.66 7.67 -5.38
N ILE A 124 -13.38 8.19 -4.42
CA ILE A 124 -14.48 7.50 -3.76
C ILE A 124 -15.78 8.16 -4.17
N THR A 125 -16.72 7.36 -4.67
CA THR A 125 -18.11 7.77 -4.87
C THR A 125 -18.96 7.06 -3.83
N LEU A 126 -19.56 7.81 -2.94
CA LEU A 126 -20.45 7.32 -1.88
C LEU A 126 -21.89 7.34 -2.36
N ASP A 127 -22.60 6.24 -2.15
CA ASP A 127 -24.04 6.17 -2.40
C ASP A 127 -24.82 7.14 -1.47
N PRO A 128 -26.04 7.51 -1.82
CA PRO A 128 -26.93 8.27 -0.94
C PRO A 128 -27.05 7.59 0.44
N LEU A 129 -26.98 8.38 1.50
CA LEU A 129 -27.10 7.93 2.89
C LEU A 129 -26.04 6.91 3.35
N ALA A 130 -24.96 6.76 2.60
CA ALA A 130 -23.86 5.86 2.92
C ALA A 130 -23.06 6.36 4.13
N GLY A 131 -22.49 5.42 4.90
CA GLY A 131 -21.61 5.72 6.02
C GLY A 131 -20.62 4.59 6.30
N SER A 132 -19.53 4.91 6.98
CA SER A 132 -18.46 3.96 7.34
C SER A 132 -18.84 2.94 8.42
N GLY A 133 -20.08 3.01 8.91
CA GLY A 133 -20.58 2.09 9.94
C GLY A 133 -20.45 2.63 11.36
N LYS A 134 -20.53 1.71 12.35
CA LYS A 134 -20.56 2.05 13.78
C LYS A 134 -19.18 1.91 14.47
N VAL A 135 -18.23 1.25 13.81
CA VAL A 135 -16.90 1.04 14.36
C VAL A 135 -15.98 2.11 13.78
N PRO A 136 -15.26 2.86 14.62
CA PRO A 136 -14.34 3.87 14.13
C PRO A 136 -13.23 3.25 13.26
N ILE A 137 -12.82 3.99 12.26
CA ILE A 137 -11.66 3.69 11.46
C ILE A 137 -10.46 4.25 12.19
N VAL A 138 -9.37 3.47 12.26
CA VAL A 138 -8.09 3.87 12.86
C VAL A 138 -6.98 3.17 12.09
N HIS A 139 -5.99 3.93 11.63
CA HIS A 139 -4.80 3.36 10.96
C HIS A 139 -3.57 4.25 11.17
N THR A 140 -2.42 3.83 10.69
CA THR A 140 -1.18 4.62 10.79
C THR A 140 -1.14 5.74 9.74
N GLY A 141 -0.32 6.76 10.00
CA GLY A 141 -0.04 7.83 9.06
C GLY A 141 -1.08 8.93 9.05
N SER A 142 -1.32 9.50 7.87
CA SER A 142 -2.27 10.61 7.68
C SER A 142 -3.23 10.34 6.55
N GLU A 143 -4.34 11.06 6.59
CA GLU A 143 -5.39 11.03 5.59
C GLU A 143 -5.66 12.45 5.09
N PHE A 144 -5.76 12.60 3.77
CA PHE A 144 -6.18 13.83 3.13
C PHE A 144 -7.45 13.58 2.33
N VAL A 145 -8.45 14.39 2.54
CA VAL A 145 -9.75 14.35 1.86
C VAL A 145 -10.00 15.67 1.15
N TYR A 146 -10.46 15.60 -0.08
CA TYR A 146 -10.93 16.76 -0.84
C TYR A 146 -12.30 16.44 -1.44
N CYS A 147 -13.31 17.21 -1.09
CA CYS A 147 -14.67 17.04 -1.60
C CYS A 147 -14.75 17.54 -3.05
N LEU A 148 -15.16 16.65 -3.97
CA LEU A 148 -15.32 16.95 -5.39
C LEU A 148 -16.77 17.31 -5.73
N GLU A 149 -17.73 16.51 -5.21
CA GLU A 149 -19.16 16.65 -5.53
C GLU A 149 -19.99 16.23 -4.31
N GLY A 150 -21.18 16.83 -4.14
CA GLY A 150 -22.09 16.57 -3.02
C GLY A 150 -21.53 17.10 -1.70
N ASN A 151 -21.96 16.53 -0.58
CA ASN A 151 -21.48 16.87 0.75
C ASN A 151 -21.01 15.61 1.47
N ILE A 152 -19.93 15.73 2.24
CA ILE A 152 -19.39 14.61 3.01
C ILE A 152 -19.16 15.10 4.44
N THR A 153 -19.70 14.38 5.41
CA THR A 153 -19.42 14.64 6.82
C THR A 153 -18.33 13.70 7.29
N TYR A 154 -17.20 14.25 7.71
CA TYR A 154 -16.18 13.52 8.47
C TYR A 154 -16.35 13.81 9.96
N GLN A 155 -16.28 12.78 10.77
CA GLN A 155 -16.09 12.89 12.21
C GLN A 155 -14.69 12.40 12.51
N VAL A 156 -13.86 13.24 13.09
CA VAL A 156 -12.50 12.91 13.53
C VAL A 156 -12.42 13.20 15.01
N ASP A 157 -12.17 12.16 15.81
CA ASP A 157 -12.28 12.19 17.26
C ASP A 157 -13.67 12.71 17.69
N GLU A 158 -13.76 13.75 18.48
CA GLU A 158 -15.03 14.34 18.96
C GLU A 158 -15.58 15.44 18.01
N LYS A 159 -14.87 15.79 16.93
CA LYS A 159 -15.23 16.89 16.04
C LYS A 159 -15.84 16.40 14.73
N SER A 160 -16.83 17.11 14.25
CA SER A 160 -17.50 16.85 12.98
C SER A 160 -17.22 17.97 11.98
N TYR A 161 -16.86 17.60 10.76
CA TYR A 161 -16.51 18.49 9.66
C TYR A 161 -17.43 18.19 8.48
N LEU A 162 -18.22 19.16 8.06
CA LEU A 162 -19.00 19.09 6.83
C LEU A 162 -18.16 19.64 5.68
N LEU A 163 -17.80 18.78 4.74
CA LEU A 163 -17.06 19.15 3.54
C LEU A 163 -18.00 19.36 2.37
N LYS A 164 -17.98 20.52 1.78
CA LYS A 164 -18.66 20.90 0.53
C LYS A 164 -17.66 20.83 -0.64
N PRO A 165 -18.12 20.82 -1.90
CA PRO A 165 -17.23 20.86 -3.05
C PRO A 165 -16.19 21.99 -2.95
N GLY A 166 -14.90 21.61 -3.04
CA GLY A 166 -13.76 22.51 -2.85
C GLY A 166 -13.17 22.53 -1.44
N ASP A 167 -13.88 21.98 -0.43
CA ASP A 167 -13.34 21.87 0.93
C ASP A 167 -12.37 20.71 1.05
N SER A 168 -11.39 20.84 1.93
CA SER A 168 -10.44 19.79 2.26
C SER A 168 -10.27 19.59 3.75
N LEU A 169 -9.87 18.38 4.13
CA LEU A 169 -9.53 17.98 5.49
C LEU A 169 -8.25 17.15 5.45
N ILE A 170 -7.33 17.43 6.37
CA ILE A 170 -6.15 16.59 6.61
C ILE A 170 -6.02 16.32 8.10
N PHE A 171 -5.73 15.08 8.47
CA PHE A 171 -5.60 14.69 9.88
C PHE A 171 -4.69 13.46 10.04
N GLU A 172 -4.22 13.24 11.27
CA GLU A 172 -3.48 12.05 11.66
C GLU A 172 -4.45 10.88 11.86
N ALA A 173 -4.30 9.82 11.06
CA ALA A 173 -5.28 8.75 10.96
C ALA A 173 -5.28 7.77 12.16
N HIS A 174 -4.41 7.98 13.15
CA HIS A 174 -4.53 7.32 14.45
C HIS A 174 -5.70 7.84 15.29
N LEU A 175 -6.25 9.01 14.95
CA LEU A 175 -7.47 9.53 15.55
C LEU A 175 -8.66 8.73 15.04
N PRO A 176 -9.58 8.27 15.95
CA PRO A 176 -10.78 7.57 15.53
C PRO A 176 -11.63 8.43 14.61
N HIS A 177 -12.00 7.89 13.45
CA HIS A 177 -12.75 8.67 12.47
C HIS A 177 -13.82 7.87 11.76
N PHE A 178 -14.80 8.61 11.20
CA PHE A 178 -15.94 8.11 10.42
C PHE A 178 -16.21 9.06 9.27
N TRP A 179 -16.84 8.54 8.22
CA TRP A 179 -17.37 9.36 7.14
C TRP A 179 -18.83 9.01 6.85
N HIS A 180 -19.58 10.00 6.41
CA HIS A 180 -21.00 9.88 6.08
C HIS A 180 -21.35 10.77 4.89
N ASN A 181 -22.08 10.22 3.92
CA ASN A 181 -22.92 10.98 3.01
C ASN A 181 -24.33 11.01 3.60
N LYS A 182 -24.76 12.17 4.09
CA LYS A 182 -26.09 12.34 4.70
C LYS A 182 -27.16 12.78 3.71
N ASP A 183 -26.78 13.00 2.44
CA ASP A 183 -27.65 13.48 1.40
C ASP A 183 -28.34 12.32 0.66
N ASN A 184 -29.44 12.64 -0.02
CA ASN A 184 -30.18 11.71 -0.89
C ASN A 184 -29.57 11.61 -2.29
N SER A 185 -28.39 12.21 -2.53
CA SER A 185 -27.61 12.17 -3.76
C SER A 185 -26.23 11.59 -3.49
N PRO A 186 -25.56 10.99 -4.50
CA PRO A 186 -24.18 10.56 -4.34
C PRO A 186 -23.23 11.71 -4.01
N SER A 187 -22.18 11.42 -3.26
CA SER A 187 -21.08 12.35 -2.99
C SER A 187 -19.78 11.77 -3.52
N ARG A 188 -18.86 12.64 -3.93
CA ARG A 188 -17.59 12.22 -4.53
C ARG A 188 -16.42 12.96 -3.89
N MET A 189 -15.34 12.22 -3.59
CA MET A 189 -14.14 12.77 -2.98
C MET A 189 -12.87 12.20 -3.57
N LEU A 190 -11.78 12.97 -3.52
CA LEU A 190 -10.42 12.48 -3.58
C LEU A 190 -9.99 12.18 -2.15
N LEU A 191 -9.65 10.93 -1.91
CA LEU A 191 -9.07 10.44 -0.66
C LEU A 191 -7.63 10.04 -0.92
N VAL A 192 -6.69 10.57 -0.13
CA VAL A 192 -5.27 10.18 -0.19
C VAL A 192 -4.87 9.60 1.15
N LEU A 193 -4.56 8.31 1.17
CA LEU A 193 -4.10 7.59 2.34
C LEU A 193 -2.57 7.55 2.33
N CYS A 194 -1.94 8.00 3.42
CA CYS A 194 -0.48 8.08 3.56
C CYS A 194 -0.05 7.23 4.78
N PRO A 195 0.02 5.89 4.67
CA PRO A 195 0.41 5.03 5.77
C PRO A 195 1.89 5.23 6.13
N LEU A 196 2.23 5.13 7.43
CA LEU A 196 3.62 5.16 7.89
C LEU A 196 4.34 3.83 7.68
N ASP A 197 3.59 2.73 7.64
CA ASP A 197 4.10 1.38 7.42
C ASP A 197 3.46 0.80 6.16
N GLY A 198 4.29 0.35 5.21
CA GLY A 198 3.82 -0.29 3.98
C GLY A 198 3.06 -1.60 4.17
N ARG A 199 3.00 -2.14 5.41
CA ARG A 199 2.15 -3.27 5.79
C ARG A 199 0.75 -2.86 6.24
N ASP A 200 0.56 -1.60 6.60
CA ASP A 200 -0.77 -1.09 6.92
C ASP A 200 -1.57 -0.95 5.61
N GLN A 201 -2.79 -1.43 5.63
CA GLN A 201 -3.70 -1.40 4.49
C GLN A 201 -4.93 -0.54 4.86
N PRO A 202 -4.76 0.79 4.92
CA PRO A 202 -5.83 1.67 5.38
C PRO A 202 -7.09 1.58 4.51
N ALA A 203 -6.97 1.36 3.21
CA ALA A 203 -8.12 1.18 2.32
C ALA A 203 -9.00 -0.03 2.71
N GLU A 204 -8.42 -1.13 3.21
CA GLU A 204 -9.21 -2.27 3.72
C GLU A 204 -10.03 -1.89 4.96
N ARG A 205 -9.51 -0.98 5.80
CA ARG A 205 -10.22 -0.51 7.02
C ARG A 205 -11.39 0.41 6.69
N HIS A 206 -11.26 1.20 5.61
CA HIS A 206 -12.32 2.09 5.14
C HIS A 206 -13.44 1.36 4.39
N PHE A 207 -13.10 0.36 3.57
CA PHE A 207 -13.98 -0.16 2.53
C PHE A 207 -14.13 -1.69 2.53
N GLY A 208 -13.36 -2.40 3.33
CA GLY A 208 -13.33 -3.87 3.37
C GLY A 208 -14.42 -4.54 4.22
N ARG A 209 -15.38 -3.76 4.75
CA ARG A 209 -16.46 -4.23 5.64
C ARG A 209 -17.79 -4.41 4.93
#